data_f38285809bb21172e6dfc447693e4a97
#
_entry.id   f38285809bb21172e6dfc447693e4a97
#
_cell.length_a   1.000
_cell.length_b   1.000
_cell.length_c   1.000
_cell.angle_alpha   90.00
_cell.angle_beta   90.00
_cell.angle_gamma   90.00
#
_symmetry.space_group_name_H-M   'P 1'
#
loop_
_entity.id
_entity.type
_entity.pdbx_description
1 polymer ?
#
loop_
_entity_poly.entity_id
_entity_poly.type
_entity_poly.pdbx_seq_one_letter_code
_entity_poly.pdbx_strand_id
1 'polypeptide(L)'
;MGHDRQHDRPGASAQRRRSKKDGGDEAIGRSRGGLSTKIHATVEALGNPTGFALSPGQAHDLEGADALLPGLEADILIADKAFDAEARVLAPLEQAGKTAVIPPKTNRRNPRPYDKDLYQARHLIENFFAKLKQFRAIATRYDKCATNFLAAIYLAASIIWLN
;
A
#
# COMPACT_ATOMS: atom_id res chain seq x y z
N MET A 1 -71.31 -19.61 -1.07
CA MET A 1 -70.69 -19.00 -2.25
C MET A 1 -69.90 -17.84 -1.75
N GLY A 2 -68.58 -18.01 -1.51
CA GLY A 2 -67.62 -17.02 -1.06
C GLY A 2 -66.39 -17.09 -1.93
N HIS A 3 -66.15 -16.08 -2.73
CA HIS A 3 -65.01 -15.97 -3.58
C HIS A 3 -63.86 -15.36 -2.75
N ASP A 4 -62.86 -16.17 -2.47
CA ASP A 4 -61.61 -15.75 -1.89
C ASP A 4 -60.69 -15.25 -3.03
N ARG A 5 -60.36 -13.96 -3.03
CA ARG A 5 -59.42 -13.35 -3.98
C ARG A 5 -58.06 -13.26 -3.31
N GLN A 6 -57.22 -14.20 -3.63
CA GLN A 6 -55.78 -14.15 -3.34
C GLN A 6 -55.16 -12.97 -4.10
N HIS A 7 -54.60 -12.01 -3.33
CA HIS A 7 -53.79 -10.93 -3.87
C HIS A 7 -52.36 -11.42 -3.99
N ASP A 8 -51.95 -11.73 -5.19
CA ASP A 8 -50.54 -11.89 -5.56
C ASP A 8 -49.83 -10.56 -5.44
N ARG A 9 -48.82 -10.52 -4.57
CA ARG A 9 -47.86 -9.44 -4.50
C ARG A 9 -46.60 -9.81 -5.31
N PRO A 10 -46.28 -9.15 -6.42
CA PRO A 10 -44.96 -9.26 -7.04
C PRO A 10 -44.02 -8.29 -6.35
N GLY A 11 -43.15 -8.79 -5.50
CA GLY A 11 -42.22 -8.00 -4.76
C GLY A 11 -40.84 -8.65 -4.66
N ALA A 12 -40.29 -9.09 -5.77
CA ALA A 12 -38.89 -9.42 -5.83
C ALA A 12 -38.15 -8.24 -6.52
N SER A 13 -37.65 -7.32 -5.74
CA SER A 13 -36.70 -6.31 -6.22
C SER A 13 -35.47 -7.04 -6.74
N ALA A 14 -35.38 -7.17 -8.06
CA ALA A 14 -34.18 -7.58 -8.74
C ALA A 14 -33.08 -6.55 -8.42
N GLN A 15 -32.21 -6.86 -7.44
CA GLN A 15 -30.95 -6.20 -7.26
C GLN A 15 -30.17 -6.37 -8.57
N ARG A 16 -30.18 -5.33 -9.39
CA ARG A 16 -29.34 -5.20 -10.56
C ARG A 16 -27.89 -5.38 -10.09
N ARG A 17 -27.36 -6.60 -10.23
CA ARG A 17 -25.92 -6.82 -10.26
C ARG A 17 -25.37 -5.93 -11.36
N ARG A 18 -24.78 -4.80 -10.98
CA ARG A 18 -23.91 -4.04 -11.88
C ARG A 18 -22.83 -5.03 -12.32
N SER A 19 -22.92 -5.46 -13.58
CA SER A 19 -21.81 -6.15 -14.22
C SER A 19 -20.56 -5.31 -14.00
N LYS A 20 -19.50 -5.94 -13.45
CA LYS A 20 -18.14 -5.39 -13.53
C LYS A 20 -17.85 -5.16 -15.03
N LYS A 21 -18.05 -3.94 -15.50
CA LYS A 21 -17.45 -3.47 -16.73
C LYS A 21 -15.96 -3.54 -16.48
N ASP A 22 -15.20 -4.05 -17.46
CA ASP A 22 -13.75 -4.17 -17.52
C ASP A 22 -13.02 -2.96 -16.91
N GLY A 23 -12.99 -2.88 -15.61
CA GLY A 23 -12.22 -1.94 -14.82
C GLY A 23 -11.02 -2.71 -14.31
N GLY A 24 -9.84 -2.42 -14.85
CA GLY A 24 -8.58 -2.85 -14.28
C GLY A 24 -8.59 -2.62 -12.76
N ASP A 25 -7.76 -3.35 -12.03
CA ASP A 25 -7.66 -3.25 -10.58
C ASP A 25 -7.61 -1.77 -10.17
N GLU A 26 -8.61 -1.32 -9.41
CA GLU A 26 -8.67 0.09 -8.97
C GLU A 26 -7.78 0.34 -7.76
N ALA A 27 -7.27 -0.69 -7.07
CA ALA A 27 -6.55 -0.60 -5.80
C ALA A 27 -7.19 0.39 -4.81
N ILE A 28 -8.54 0.48 -4.84
CA ILE A 28 -9.34 1.32 -3.94
C ILE A 28 -10.04 0.43 -2.93
N GLY A 29 -9.99 0.81 -1.66
CA GLY A 29 -10.69 0.09 -0.61
C GLY A 29 -11.16 0.99 0.51
N ARG A 30 -12.04 0.47 1.36
CA ARG A 30 -12.64 1.22 2.46
C ARG A 30 -11.76 1.12 3.70
N SER A 31 -11.10 2.21 4.06
CA SER A 31 -10.41 2.41 5.34
C SER A 31 -11.34 3.09 6.36
N ARG A 32 -10.85 3.34 7.58
CA ARG A 32 -11.57 4.11 8.59
C ARG A 32 -11.90 5.54 8.14
N GLY A 33 -11.05 6.12 7.27
CA GLY A 33 -11.23 7.46 6.69
C GLY A 33 -12.04 7.48 5.39
N GLY A 34 -12.67 6.38 4.98
CA GLY A 34 -13.42 6.26 3.73
C GLY A 34 -12.67 5.50 2.65
N LEU A 35 -13.05 5.75 1.39
CA LEU A 35 -12.39 5.14 0.24
C LEU A 35 -10.97 5.70 0.07
N SER A 36 -9.99 4.82 0.05
CA SER A 36 -8.59 5.21 -0.05
C SER A 36 -7.72 4.15 -0.72
N THR A 37 -6.51 4.57 -1.08
CA THR A 37 -5.44 3.70 -1.59
C THR A 37 -4.21 3.92 -0.75
N LYS A 38 -3.50 2.86 -0.43
CA LYS A 38 -2.16 2.95 0.14
C LYS A 38 -1.13 3.01 -0.98
N ILE A 39 -0.19 3.95 -0.86
CA ILE A 39 0.99 4.04 -1.70
C ILE A 39 2.15 3.46 -0.90
N HIS A 40 2.74 2.39 -1.38
CA HIS A 40 3.98 1.83 -0.86
C HIS A 40 5.12 2.33 -1.73
N ALA A 41 6.23 2.71 -1.11
CA ALA A 41 7.39 3.22 -1.83
C ALA A 41 8.67 2.71 -1.19
N THR A 42 9.71 2.59 -1.99
CA THR A 42 11.09 2.46 -1.56
C THR A 42 11.87 3.70 -1.97
N VAL A 43 12.80 4.13 -1.12
CA VAL A 43 13.75 5.20 -1.42
C VAL A 43 15.17 4.70 -1.15
N GLU A 44 16.12 5.18 -1.91
CA GLU A 44 17.54 4.92 -1.68
C GLU A 44 18.13 5.82 -0.59
N ALA A 45 19.40 5.66 -0.30
CA ALA A 45 20.11 6.38 0.76
C ALA A 45 20.16 7.91 0.58
N LEU A 46 19.94 8.43 -0.63
CA LEU A 46 19.81 9.86 -0.90
C LEU A 46 18.37 10.38 -0.81
N GLY A 47 17.42 9.48 -0.57
CA GLY A 47 15.99 9.80 -0.49
C GLY A 47 15.24 9.80 -1.82
N ASN A 48 15.90 9.38 -2.91
CA ASN A 48 15.27 9.26 -4.21
C ASN A 48 14.40 8.00 -4.28
N PRO A 49 13.21 8.07 -4.86
CA PRO A 49 12.32 6.92 -4.97
C PRO A 49 12.82 5.91 -5.99
N THR A 50 12.79 4.62 -5.61
CA THR A 50 13.25 3.50 -6.44
C THR A 50 12.12 2.57 -6.89
N GLY A 51 11.00 2.56 -6.17
CA GLY A 51 9.87 1.69 -6.52
C GLY A 51 8.58 2.10 -5.84
N PHE A 52 7.46 1.75 -6.50
CA PHE A 52 6.11 2.00 -5.99
C PHE A 52 5.21 0.78 -6.15
N ALA A 53 4.33 0.58 -5.19
CA ALA A 53 3.21 -0.35 -5.28
C ALA A 53 1.95 0.28 -4.68
N LEU A 54 0.79 -0.14 -5.17
CA LEU A 54 -0.51 0.30 -4.67
C LEU A 54 -1.25 -0.85 -4.02
N SER A 55 -1.95 -0.57 -2.94
CA SER A 55 -2.91 -1.52 -2.36
C SER A 55 -4.18 -0.80 -1.88
N PRO A 56 -5.31 -1.52 -1.76
CA PRO A 56 -6.53 -0.97 -1.19
C PRO A 56 -6.31 -0.44 0.22
N GLY A 57 -7.01 0.64 0.59
CA GLY A 57 -6.79 1.34 1.86
C GLY A 57 -6.92 0.48 3.14
N GLN A 58 -7.71 -0.61 3.10
CA GLN A 58 -7.84 -1.57 4.20
C GLN A 58 -6.78 -2.68 4.17
N ALA A 59 -6.01 -2.80 3.10
CA ALA A 59 -4.99 -3.83 2.95
C ALA A 59 -3.92 -3.74 4.04
N HIS A 60 -3.29 -4.86 4.37
CA HIS A 60 -2.19 -4.88 5.32
C HIS A 60 -0.93 -4.29 4.68
N ASP A 61 -0.14 -3.53 5.45
CA ASP A 61 1.08 -2.87 4.93
C ASP A 61 2.10 -3.87 4.36
N LEU A 62 2.07 -5.12 4.80
CA LEU A 62 2.91 -6.20 4.26
C LEU A 62 2.62 -6.55 2.79
N GLU A 63 1.47 -6.17 2.23
CA GLU A 63 1.22 -6.33 0.79
C GLU A 63 2.19 -5.48 -0.05
N GLY A 64 2.56 -4.29 0.47
CA GLY A 64 3.60 -3.47 -0.13
C GLY A 64 4.99 -4.13 -0.08
N ALA A 65 5.30 -4.83 1.01
CA ALA A 65 6.55 -5.60 1.11
C ALA A 65 6.59 -6.73 0.08
N ASP A 66 5.53 -7.52 -0.04
CA ASP A 66 5.48 -8.61 -1.01
C ASP A 66 5.67 -8.13 -2.46
N ALA A 67 5.18 -6.90 -2.76
CA ALA A 67 5.31 -6.33 -4.09
C ALA A 67 6.72 -5.73 -4.37
N LEU A 68 7.38 -5.16 -3.34
CA LEU A 68 8.61 -4.39 -3.53
C LEU A 68 9.89 -5.16 -3.16
N LEU A 69 9.83 -6.12 -2.20
CA LEU A 69 11.02 -6.87 -1.78
C LEU A 69 11.66 -7.72 -2.88
N PRO A 70 10.91 -8.37 -3.80
CA PRO A 70 11.53 -9.16 -4.87
C PRO A 70 12.45 -8.37 -5.79
N GLY A 71 12.20 -7.05 -5.94
CA GLY A 71 13.02 -6.15 -6.76
C GLY A 71 14.05 -5.34 -5.95
N LEU A 72 14.26 -5.66 -4.68
CA LEU A 72 15.16 -4.91 -3.82
C LEU A 72 16.63 -5.25 -4.15
N GLU A 73 17.39 -4.32 -4.69
CA GLU A 73 18.82 -4.48 -4.98
C GLU A 73 19.71 -4.13 -3.77
N ALA A 74 19.23 -3.27 -2.86
CA ALA A 74 20.01 -2.81 -1.70
C ALA A 74 20.33 -3.95 -0.72
N ASP A 75 21.49 -3.87 -0.07
CA ASP A 75 21.95 -4.82 0.94
C ASP A 75 21.28 -4.60 2.31
N ILE A 76 20.79 -3.38 2.55
CA ILE A 76 20.16 -2.99 3.82
C ILE A 76 18.75 -2.46 3.55
N LEU A 77 17.77 -3.01 4.27
CA LEU A 77 16.40 -2.51 4.27
C LEU A 77 16.08 -1.85 5.63
N ILE A 78 15.73 -0.58 5.60
CA ILE A 78 15.22 0.15 6.76
C ILE A 78 13.70 0.28 6.61
N ALA A 79 12.93 -0.23 7.59
CA ALA A 79 11.47 -0.14 7.53
C ALA A 79 10.85 0.02 8.93
N ASP A 80 9.57 0.39 8.96
CA ASP A 80 8.80 0.56 10.20
C ASP A 80 8.55 -0.81 10.87
N LYS A 81 8.26 -0.77 12.18
CA LYS A 81 7.85 -1.94 12.98
C LYS A 81 6.63 -2.70 12.41
N ALA A 82 5.81 -2.07 11.56
CA ALA A 82 4.73 -2.75 10.84
C ALA A 82 5.26 -3.89 9.96
N PHE A 83 6.49 -3.77 9.46
CA PHE A 83 7.20 -4.74 8.62
C PHE A 83 7.97 -5.80 9.43
N ASP A 84 7.91 -5.79 10.76
CA ASP A 84 8.45 -6.87 11.60
C ASP A 84 7.57 -8.13 11.46
N ALA A 85 7.80 -8.85 10.37
CA ALA A 85 7.10 -10.08 10.00
C ALA A 85 8.11 -11.14 9.56
N GLU A 86 8.24 -12.20 10.37
CA GLU A 86 9.27 -13.22 10.17
C GLU A 86 9.22 -13.83 8.77
N ALA A 87 8.09 -14.47 8.43
CA ALA A 87 7.97 -15.25 7.20
C ALA A 87 7.90 -14.40 5.92
N ARG A 88 7.41 -13.16 6.00
CA ARG A 88 7.15 -12.32 4.81
C ARG A 88 8.24 -11.31 4.53
N VAL A 89 9.03 -10.93 5.54
CA VAL A 89 10.03 -9.85 5.41
C VAL A 89 11.40 -10.32 5.89
N LEU A 90 11.53 -10.76 7.16
CA LEU A 90 12.84 -10.99 7.76
C LEU A 90 13.54 -12.21 7.19
N ALA A 91 12.85 -13.36 7.10
CA ALA A 91 13.43 -14.58 6.57
C ALA A 91 13.81 -14.47 5.07
N PRO A 92 12.98 -13.88 4.18
CA PRO A 92 13.37 -13.62 2.80
C PRO A 92 14.60 -12.71 2.66
N LEU A 93 14.71 -11.65 3.48
CA LEU A 93 15.89 -10.78 3.47
C LEU A 93 17.15 -11.52 3.92
N GLU A 94 17.05 -12.30 5.01
CA GLU A 94 18.16 -13.10 5.52
C GLU A 94 18.63 -14.15 4.51
N GLN A 95 17.70 -14.85 3.85
CA GLN A 95 18.01 -15.80 2.78
C GLN A 95 18.69 -15.14 1.58
N ALA A 96 18.36 -13.88 1.30
CA ALA A 96 19.01 -13.09 0.25
C ALA A 96 20.32 -12.43 0.70
N GLY A 97 20.80 -12.71 1.93
CA GLY A 97 22.01 -12.10 2.50
C GLY A 97 21.88 -10.62 2.82
N LYS A 98 20.65 -10.11 2.97
CA LYS A 98 20.37 -8.69 3.20
C LYS A 98 20.09 -8.41 4.69
N THR A 99 20.44 -7.23 5.13
CA THR A 99 20.26 -6.78 6.52
C THR A 99 18.94 -6.03 6.70
N ALA A 100 18.11 -6.48 7.65
CA ALA A 100 16.89 -5.79 8.03
C ALA A 100 17.11 -4.89 9.25
N VAL A 101 16.89 -3.59 9.10
CA VAL A 101 16.92 -2.57 10.17
C VAL A 101 15.47 -2.20 10.48
N ILE A 102 14.79 -3.05 11.24
CA ILE A 102 13.37 -2.95 11.56
C ILE A 102 13.18 -3.10 13.06
N PRO A 103 12.57 -2.11 13.74
CA PRO A 103 12.26 -2.22 15.16
C PRO A 103 11.32 -3.39 15.44
N PRO A 104 11.54 -4.18 16.50
CA PRO A 104 10.63 -5.26 16.84
C PRO A 104 9.27 -4.71 17.30
N LYS A 105 8.20 -5.47 17.00
CA LYS A 105 6.88 -5.22 17.58
C LYS A 105 6.90 -5.42 19.08
N THR A 106 6.13 -4.64 19.82
CA THR A 106 6.07 -4.69 21.29
C THR A 106 5.64 -6.06 21.85
N ASN A 107 4.87 -6.82 21.07
CA ASN A 107 4.39 -8.16 21.45
C ASN A 107 5.29 -9.30 20.94
N ARG A 108 6.47 -9.00 20.41
CA ARG A 108 7.40 -10.02 19.93
C ARG A 108 8.06 -10.73 21.11
N ARG A 109 7.97 -12.07 21.16
CA ARG A 109 8.54 -12.88 22.25
C ARG A 109 10.08 -12.80 22.29
N ASN A 110 10.72 -12.80 21.11
CA ASN A 110 12.16 -12.70 20.98
C ASN A 110 12.50 -11.46 20.13
N PRO A 111 12.64 -10.27 20.74
CA PRO A 111 12.98 -9.05 20.01
C PRO A 111 14.40 -9.16 19.44
N ARG A 112 14.53 -8.83 18.16
CA ARG A 112 15.84 -8.75 17.49
C ARG A 112 16.49 -7.40 17.77
N PRO A 113 17.81 -7.35 18.00
CA PRO A 113 18.51 -6.08 18.00
C PRO A 113 18.48 -5.49 16.57
N TYR A 114 18.44 -4.19 16.46
CA TYR A 114 18.55 -3.47 15.20
C TYR A 114 19.43 -2.24 15.40
N ASP A 115 20.04 -1.77 14.33
CA ASP A 115 20.89 -0.57 14.36
C ASP A 115 19.99 0.69 14.45
N LYS A 116 20.06 1.36 15.61
CA LYS A 116 19.26 2.56 15.87
C LYS A 116 19.77 3.78 15.11
N ASP A 117 21.04 3.85 14.82
CA ASP A 117 21.65 4.97 14.11
C ASP A 117 21.29 4.91 12.64
N LEU A 118 21.39 3.73 12.02
CA LEU A 118 20.89 3.50 10.67
C LEU A 118 19.36 3.68 10.57
N TYR A 119 18.63 3.32 11.61
CA TYR A 119 17.17 3.49 11.60
C TYR A 119 16.75 4.96 11.50
N GLN A 120 17.58 5.90 11.92
CA GLN A 120 17.29 7.34 11.78
C GLN A 120 17.10 7.73 10.31
N ALA A 121 17.78 7.06 9.37
CA ALA A 121 17.62 7.33 7.94
C ALA A 121 16.19 7.05 7.41
N ARG A 122 15.31 6.46 8.23
CA ARG A 122 13.88 6.31 7.89
C ARG A 122 13.18 7.64 7.59
N HIS A 123 13.67 8.76 8.10
CA HIS A 123 13.13 10.08 7.78
C HIS A 123 13.14 10.40 6.27
N LEU A 124 14.03 9.76 5.49
CA LEU A 124 14.11 10.00 4.05
C LEU A 124 12.83 9.63 3.32
N ILE A 125 12.22 8.48 3.66
CA ILE A 125 10.93 8.08 3.09
C ILE A 125 9.79 9.00 3.55
N GLU A 126 9.84 9.50 4.78
CA GLU A 126 8.86 10.46 5.29
C GLU A 126 8.95 11.80 4.54
N ASN A 127 10.17 12.29 4.31
CA ASN A 127 10.44 13.49 3.52
C ASN A 127 9.94 13.32 2.07
N PHE A 128 10.19 12.15 1.46
CA PHE A 128 9.67 11.85 0.13
C PHE A 128 8.14 11.93 0.11
N PHE A 129 7.44 11.27 1.04
CA PHE A 129 5.98 11.33 1.10
C PHE A 129 5.46 12.74 1.40
N ALA A 130 6.16 13.54 2.19
CA ALA A 130 5.80 14.93 2.43
C ALA A 130 5.85 15.76 1.12
N LYS A 131 6.88 15.56 0.30
CA LYS A 131 6.98 16.19 -1.03
C LYS A 131 5.90 15.67 -1.98
N LEU A 132 5.67 14.35 -2.01
CA LEU A 132 4.67 13.72 -2.89
C LEU A 132 3.25 14.24 -2.60
N LYS A 133 2.91 14.48 -1.35
CA LYS A 133 1.60 15.02 -0.93
C LYS A 133 1.35 16.46 -1.39
N GLN A 134 2.37 17.21 -1.81
CA GLN A 134 2.19 18.53 -2.40
C GLN A 134 1.51 18.46 -3.77
N PHE A 135 1.60 17.34 -4.45
CA PHE A 135 0.88 17.08 -5.69
C PHE A 135 -0.58 16.74 -5.37
N ARG A 136 -1.46 17.72 -5.48
CA ARG A 136 -2.88 17.60 -5.10
C ARG A 136 -3.60 16.43 -5.78
N ALA A 137 -3.29 16.16 -7.04
CA ALA A 137 -3.88 15.05 -7.79
C ALA A 137 -3.56 13.69 -7.17
N ILE A 138 -2.40 13.55 -6.52
CA ILE A 138 -1.98 12.35 -5.81
C ILE A 138 -2.60 12.33 -4.41
N ALA A 139 -2.52 13.44 -3.68
CA ALA A 139 -3.03 13.53 -2.31
C ALA A 139 -4.53 13.25 -2.21
N THR A 140 -5.31 13.65 -3.21
CA THR A 140 -6.78 13.44 -3.29
C THR A 140 -7.19 12.27 -4.18
N ARG A 141 -6.25 11.69 -4.91
CA ARG A 141 -6.49 10.62 -5.87
C ARG A 141 -7.69 10.86 -6.78
N TYR A 142 -7.54 11.73 -7.77
CA TYR A 142 -8.61 11.99 -8.75
C TYR A 142 -8.82 10.85 -9.73
N ASP A 143 -7.78 10.06 -10.03
CA ASP A 143 -7.88 8.96 -10.99
C ASP A 143 -8.32 7.66 -10.31
N LYS A 144 -9.36 7.03 -10.84
CA LYS A 144 -9.88 5.75 -10.36
C LYS A 144 -9.03 4.57 -10.84
N CYS A 145 -8.46 4.67 -12.05
CA CYS A 145 -7.62 3.62 -12.62
C CYS A 145 -6.28 3.55 -11.88
N ALA A 146 -5.94 2.38 -11.32
CA ALA A 146 -4.71 2.19 -10.57
C ALA A 146 -3.46 2.43 -11.43
N THR A 147 -3.48 2.00 -12.69
CA THR A 147 -2.37 2.19 -13.62
C THR A 147 -2.10 3.67 -13.88
N ASN A 148 -3.14 4.47 -14.14
CA ASN A 148 -3.00 5.90 -14.38
C ASN A 148 -2.53 6.62 -13.11
N PHE A 149 -3.09 6.23 -11.95
CA PHE A 149 -2.67 6.80 -10.67
C PHE A 149 -1.22 6.49 -10.35
N LEU A 150 -0.77 5.25 -10.61
CA LEU A 150 0.62 4.85 -10.44
C LEU A 150 1.54 5.63 -11.40
N ALA A 151 1.14 5.81 -12.67
CA ALA A 151 1.89 6.62 -13.63
C ALA A 151 2.03 8.08 -13.18
N ALA A 152 0.97 8.67 -12.61
CA ALA A 152 1.03 10.01 -12.03
C ALA A 152 2.00 10.10 -10.83
N ILE A 153 2.07 9.04 -10.00
CA ILE A 153 3.04 8.95 -8.90
C ILE A 153 4.47 8.91 -9.45
N TYR A 154 4.76 8.08 -10.47
CA TYR A 154 6.08 8.05 -11.10
C TYR A 154 6.47 9.39 -11.69
N LEU A 155 5.55 10.09 -12.37
CA LEU A 155 5.81 11.42 -12.92
C LEU A 155 6.14 12.43 -11.80
N ALA A 156 5.36 12.47 -10.73
CA ALA A 156 5.63 13.36 -9.60
C ALA A 156 6.96 13.02 -8.91
N ALA A 157 7.27 11.74 -8.77
CA ALA A 157 8.53 11.26 -8.21
C ALA A 157 9.73 11.67 -9.06
N SER A 158 9.61 11.63 -10.38
CA SER A 158 10.65 12.11 -11.30
C SER A 158 10.88 13.62 -11.16
N ILE A 159 9.82 14.40 -10.99
CA ILE A 159 9.95 15.84 -10.72
C ILE A 159 10.64 16.10 -9.37
N ILE A 160 10.29 15.32 -8.32
CA ILE A 160 10.94 15.42 -7.00
C ILE A 160 12.42 15.08 -7.07
N TRP A 161 12.80 14.10 -7.91
CA TRP A 161 14.19 13.67 -8.08
C TRP A 161 15.04 14.72 -8.80
N LEU A 162 14.46 15.42 -9.76
CA LEU A 162 15.16 16.42 -10.58
C LEU A 162 15.34 17.78 -9.86
N ASN A 163 14.65 18.01 -8.74
CA ASN A 163 14.73 19.23 -7.92
C ASN A 163 15.41 18.99 -6.56
#